data_d3dc3dfe84ad262826befbb68db74fac
#
_entry.id   d3dc3dfe84ad262826befbb68db74fac
#
_cell.length_a   1.000
_cell.length_b   1.000
_cell.length_c   1.000
_cell.angle_alpha   90.00
_cell.angle_beta   90.00
_cell.angle_gamma   90.00
#
_symmetry.space_group_name_H-M   'P 1'
#
loop_
_entity.id
_entity.type
_entity.pdbx_description
1 polymer ?
#
loop_
_entity_poly.entity_id
_entity_poly.type
_entity_poly.pdbx_seq_one_letter_code
_entity_poly.pdbx_strand_id
1 'polypeptide(L)'
;IAQNGPGITNFVTAVKTAYWNHTPLLLVTPQAANKTVGQGGFQEVEQMAAFKDMVCYQEEVRDPTRMAEVLSRVITQAKRNSAPAQINVPRDYFTQVVDIELPAIVEFERPSGGAEALDQAAELLSNAKFPVILNGAGVVIGGAIPQSIALAERLDAPVCCGYQPNDAFPGSHPLHAGPLGYNGSKAGMELISKADVVLALGTRLN
;
A
#
# COMPACT_ATOMS: atom_id res chain seq x y z
N ILE A 1 16.20 -5.77 0.75
CA ILE A 1 17.10 -6.87 1.13
C ILE A 1 18.24 -6.34 2.02
N ALA A 2 18.64 -7.10 3.03
CA ALA A 2 19.81 -6.84 3.86
C ALA A 2 20.38 -8.17 4.37
N GLN A 3 21.48 -8.12 5.13
CA GLN A 3 22.07 -9.29 5.76
C GLN A 3 21.10 -9.94 6.76
N ASN A 4 21.08 -11.26 6.82
CA ASN A 4 20.24 -12.01 7.76
C ASN A 4 20.47 -11.60 9.22
N GLY A 5 19.49 -11.79 10.07
CA GLY A 5 19.52 -11.41 11.48
C GLY A 5 19.47 -9.89 11.65
N PRO A 6 20.52 -9.26 12.22
CA PRO A 6 20.48 -7.85 12.59
C PRO A 6 20.23 -6.87 11.42
N GLY A 7 20.70 -7.21 10.20
CA GLY A 7 20.41 -6.39 9.02
C GLY A 7 18.93 -6.35 8.69
N ILE A 8 18.26 -7.50 8.76
CA ILE A 8 16.82 -7.63 8.48
C ILE A 8 15.98 -7.04 9.61
N THR A 9 16.33 -7.28 10.88
CA THR A 9 15.54 -6.77 12.01
C THR A 9 15.50 -5.24 12.07
N ASN A 10 16.50 -4.54 11.52
CA ASN A 10 16.46 -3.09 11.37
C ASN A 10 15.33 -2.59 10.46
N PHE A 11 14.74 -3.45 9.64
CA PHE A 11 13.62 -3.07 8.77
C PHE A 11 12.25 -3.08 9.46
N VAL A 12 12.15 -3.55 10.70
CA VAL A 12 10.88 -3.69 11.43
C VAL A 12 10.05 -2.41 11.37
N THR A 13 10.63 -1.27 11.70
CA THR A 13 9.94 0.03 11.66
C THR A 13 9.46 0.37 10.25
N ALA A 14 10.32 0.24 9.25
CA ALA A 14 9.99 0.60 7.86
C ALA A 14 8.92 -0.34 7.27
N VAL A 15 9.01 -1.64 7.55
CA VAL A 15 8.01 -2.62 7.08
C VAL A 15 6.67 -2.39 7.75
N LYS A 16 6.65 -2.10 9.07
CA LYS A 16 5.40 -1.78 9.78
C LYS A 16 4.79 -0.47 9.28
N THR A 17 5.59 0.52 8.98
CA THR A 17 5.14 1.77 8.35
C THR A 17 4.52 1.51 6.98
N ALA A 18 5.17 0.70 6.13
CA ALA A 18 4.62 0.32 4.83
C ALA A 18 3.30 -0.46 4.96
N TYR A 19 3.20 -1.38 5.92
CA TYR A 19 1.96 -2.10 6.21
C TYR A 19 0.84 -1.15 6.62
N TRP A 20 1.13 -0.22 7.53
CA TRP A 20 0.17 0.77 8.01
C TRP A 20 -0.32 1.70 6.90
N ASN A 21 0.55 2.02 5.95
CA ASN A 21 0.26 2.93 4.83
C ASN A 21 -0.29 2.22 3.59
N HIS A 22 -0.59 0.92 3.66
CA HIS A 22 -1.04 0.12 2.51
C HIS A 22 -0.09 0.19 1.32
N THR A 23 1.22 0.22 1.59
CA THR A 23 2.26 0.31 0.57
C THR A 23 2.73 -1.11 0.22
N PRO A 24 2.57 -1.55 -1.04
CA PRO A 24 3.18 -2.80 -1.49
C PRO A 24 4.70 -2.72 -1.35
N LEU A 25 5.28 -3.67 -0.60
CA LEU A 25 6.71 -3.77 -0.40
C LEU A 25 7.14 -5.22 -0.45
N LEU A 26 8.19 -5.52 -1.21
CA LEU A 26 8.83 -6.82 -1.21
C LEU A 26 9.98 -6.83 -0.20
N LEU A 27 9.84 -7.62 0.85
CA LEU A 27 10.89 -7.88 1.83
C LEU A 27 11.60 -9.19 1.48
N VAL A 28 12.87 -9.08 1.06
CA VAL A 28 13.72 -10.25 0.78
C VAL A 28 14.64 -10.47 1.97
N THR A 29 14.46 -11.59 2.66
CA THR A 29 15.20 -11.95 3.87
C THR A 29 16.09 -13.16 3.62
N PRO A 30 17.42 -12.98 3.53
CA PRO A 30 18.34 -14.11 3.54
C PRO A 30 18.23 -14.86 4.88
N GLN A 31 18.25 -16.20 4.84
CA GLN A 31 18.24 -17.06 6.04
C GLN A 31 19.52 -17.86 6.14
N ALA A 32 19.81 -18.43 7.30
CA ALA A 32 20.84 -19.44 7.46
C ALA A 32 20.70 -20.55 6.41
N ALA A 33 21.80 -21.19 6.02
CA ALA A 33 21.76 -22.28 5.05
C ALA A 33 20.90 -23.45 5.56
N ASN A 34 20.12 -24.08 4.69
CA ASN A 34 19.24 -25.20 5.07
C ASN A 34 19.95 -26.31 5.85
N LYS A 35 21.21 -26.59 5.50
CA LYS A 35 21.99 -27.64 6.16
C LYS A 35 22.51 -27.26 7.56
N THR A 36 22.38 -26.00 7.98
CA THR A 36 22.91 -25.49 9.27
C THR A 36 21.87 -24.74 10.09
N VAL A 37 20.67 -24.52 9.57
CA VAL A 37 19.59 -23.88 10.32
C VAL A 37 19.23 -24.70 11.57
N GLY A 38 19.01 -24.01 12.70
CA GLY A 38 18.73 -24.63 13.99
C GLY A 38 20.00 -25.05 14.79
N GLN A 39 21.18 -24.79 14.26
CA GLN A 39 22.45 -25.10 14.94
C GLN A 39 23.06 -23.90 15.68
N GLY A 40 22.32 -22.77 15.76
CA GLY A 40 22.82 -21.54 16.37
C GLY A 40 23.91 -20.88 15.54
N GLY A 41 23.74 -20.88 14.22
CA GLY A 41 24.66 -20.26 13.28
C GLY A 41 24.78 -18.75 13.47
N PHE A 42 25.88 -18.17 12.98
CA PHE A 42 26.10 -16.72 13.07
C PHE A 42 24.93 -15.93 12.47
N GLN A 43 24.34 -15.06 13.28
CA GLN A 43 23.20 -14.20 12.92
C GLN A 43 21.92 -14.95 12.51
N GLU A 44 21.79 -16.20 12.90
CA GLU A 44 20.54 -16.95 12.73
C GLU A 44 19.44 -16.37 13.61
N VAL A 45 18.30 -15.99 13.02
CA VAL A 45 17.12 -15.43 13.68
C VAL A 45 15.88 -15.95 12.98
N GLU A 46 14.82 -16.19 13.74
CA GLU A 46 13.49 -16.50 13.21
C GLU A 46 12.84 -15.29 12.55
N GLN A 47 13.29 -14.97 11.34
CA GLN A 47 12.93 -13.74 10.64
C GLN A 47 11.47 -13.72 10.20
N MET A 48 10.90 -14.87 9.84
CA MET A 48 9.49 -14.92 9.46
C MET A 48 8.58 -14.63 10.67
N ALA A 49 8.92 -15.15 11.84
CA ALA A 49 8.19 -14.85 13.07
C ALA A 49 8.28 -13.36 13.43
N ALA A 50 9.44 -12.71 13.22
CA ALA A 50 9.65 -11.29 13.52
C ALA A 50 8.76 -10.37 12.69
N PHE A 51 8.39 -10.74 11.47
CA PHE A 51 7.57 -9.91 10.56
C PHE A 51 6.12 -10.39 10.42
N LYS A 52 5.70 -11.42 11.13
CA LYS A 52 4.38 -12.06 10.97
C LYS A 52 3.21 -11.07 10.99
N ASP A 53 3.25 -10.09 11.89
CA ASP A 53 2.17 -9.10 12.05
C ASP A 53 2.38 -7.82 11.22
N MET A 54 3.37 -7.82 10.31
CA MET A 54 3.78 -6.64 9.55
C MET A 54 3.72 -6.86 8.04
N VAL A 55 3.37 -8.08 7.62
CA VAL A 55 3.26 -8.46 6.21
C VAL A 55 1.96 -9.20 5.96
N CYS A 56 1.42 -9.07 4.74
CA CYS A 56 0.19 -9.77 4.36
C CYS A 56 0.42 -11.21 3.90
N TYR A 57 1.66 -11.55 3.56
CA TYR A 57 2.04 -12.88 3.08
C TYR A 57 3.51 -13.14 3.36
N GLN A 58 3.84 -14.38 3.69
CA GLN A 58 5.21 -14.84 3.90
C GLN A 58 5.41 -16.21 3.25
N GLU A 59 6.52 -16.40 2.56
CA GLU A 59 6.91 -17.70 2.04
C GLU A 59 8.42 -17.89 2.08
N GLU A 60 8.85 -19.07 2.49
CA GLU A 60 10.25 -19.49 2.41
C GLU A 60 10.47 -20.34 1.15
N VAL A 61 11.55 -20.06 0.44
CA VAL A 61 11.96 -20.87 -0.70
C VAL A 61 12.57 -22.15 -0.17
N ARG A 62 11.93 -23.28 -0.45
CA ARG A 62 12.38 -24.62 -0.02
C ARG A 62 13.12 -25.41 -1.11
N ASP A 63 13.00 -24.95 -2.35
CA ASP A 63 13.65 -25.52 -3.51
C ASP A 63 14.12 -24.37 -4.41
N PRO A 64 15.42 -24.28 -4.75
CA PRO A 64 15.95 -23.19 -5.55
C PRO A 64 15.36 -23.12 -6.97
N THR A 65 14.90 -24.26 -7.54
CA THR A 65 14.23 -24.29 -8.85
C THR A 65 12.88 -23.61 -8.84
N ARG A 66 12.27 -23.44 -7.67
CA ARG A 66 10.98 -22.75 -7.49
C ARG A 66 11.11 -21.27 -7.13
N MET A 67 12.32 -20.72 -7.14
CA MET A 67 12.58 -19.33 -6.76
C MET A 67 11.69 -18.34 -7.51
N ALA A 68 11.58 -18.46 -8.83
CA ALA A 68 10.79 -17.54 -9.65
C ALA A 68 9.29 -17.65 -9.37
N GLU A 69 8.78 -18.87 -9.18
CA GLU A 69 7.38 -19.13 -8.81
C GLU A 69 7.03 -18.48 -7.46
N VAL A 70 7.85 -18.74 -6.43
CA VAL A 70 7.64 -18.19 -5.08
C VAL A 70 7.73 -16.66 -5.10
N LEU A 71 8.73 -16.09 -5.76
CA LEU A 71 8.90 -14.64 -5.90
C LEU A 71 7.69 -14.00 -6.58
N SER A 72 7.22 -14.58 -7.69
CA SER A 72 6.02 -14.10 -8.40
C SER A 72 4.79 -14.12 -7.50
N ARG A 73 4.60 -15.18 -6.71
CA ARG A 73 3.49 -15.29 -5.77
C ARG A 73 3.57 -14.24 -4.67
N VAL A 74 4.74 -14.04 -4.06
CA VAL A 74 4.95 -13.04 -3.01
C VAL A 74 4.69 -11.62 -3.54
N ILE A 75 5.21 -11.28 -4.72
CA ILE A 75 4.95 -9.98 -5.37
C ILE A 75 3.46 -9.80 -5.65
N THR A 76 2.81 -10.84 -6.17
CA THR A 76 1.38 -10.85 -6.45
C THR A 76 0.55 -10.56 -5.20
N GLN A 77 0.89 -11.22 -4.08
CA GLN A 77 0.21 -10.99 -2.80
C GLN A 77 0.43 -9.57 -2.27
N ALA A 78 1.65 -9.03 -2.36
CA ALA A 78 1.93 -7.65 -1.97
C ALA A 78 1.07 -6.63 -2.75
N LYS A 79 1.01 -6.79 -4.07
CA LYS A 79 0.22 -5.91 -4.95
C LYS A 79 -1.28 -6.04 -4.70
N ARG A 80 -1.80 -7.28 -4.61
CA ARG A 80 -3.23 -7.56 -4.41
C ARG A 80 -3.74 -7.00 -3.09
N ASN A 81 -2.96 -7.12 -2.02
CA ASN A 81 -3.34 -6.69 -0.68
C ASN A 81 -2.91 -5.27 -0.35
N SER A 82 -2.19 -4.58 -1.25
CA SER A 82 -1.59 -3.26 -0.97
C SER A 82 -0.86 -3.25 0.37
N ALA A 83 0.05 -4.21 0.58
CA ALA A 83 0.76 -4.40 1.84
C ALA A 83 2.13 -5.07 1.61
N PRO A 84 3.07 -4.99 2.56
CA PRO A 84 4.32 -5.73 2.49
C PRO A 84 4.11 -7.24 2.42
N ALA A 85 4.96 -7.93 1.66
CA ALA A 85 5.07 -9.39 1.67
C ALA A 85 6.54 -9.80 1.73
N GLN A 86 6.80 -10.95 2.36
CA GLN A 86 8.15 -11.43 2.65
C GLN A 86 8.46 -12.72 1.89
N ILE A 87 9.61 -12.75 1.23
CA ILE A 87 10.24 -13.97 0.76
C ILE A 87 11.48 -14.27 1.61
N ASN A 88 11.53 -15.44 2.21
CA ASN A 88 12.67 -15.91 2.99
C ASN A 88 13.50 -16.88 2.14
N VAL A 89 14.81 -16.59 1.99
CA VAL A 89 15.68 -17.32 1.06
C VAL A 89 16.88 -17.86 1.81
N PRO A 90 17.01 -19.20 1.95
CA PRO A 90 18.22 -19.82 2.49
C PRO A 90 19.47 -19.40 1.70
N ARG A 91 20.53 -19.01 2.42
CA ARG A 91 21.72 -18.41 1.79
C ARG A 91 22.48 -19.35 0.85
N ASP A 92 22.36 -20.65 1.04
CA ASP A 92 22.96 -21.65 0.17
C ASP A 92 22.32 -21.71 -1.23
N TYR A 93 21.18 -21.07 -1.44
CA TYR A 93 20.56 -20.95 -2.75
C TYR A 93 21.12 -19.79 -3.57
N PHE A 94 21.71 -18.78 -2.93
CA PHE A 94 22.27 -17.62 -3.68
C PHE A 94 23.49 -17.96 -4.55
N THR A 95 24.14 -19.10 -4.32
CA THR A 95 25.30 -19.55 -5.08
C THR A 95 25.01 -20.74 -6.00
N GLN A 96 23.77 -21.21 -6.04
CA GLN A 96 23.37 -22.31 -6.92
C GLN A 96 23.00 -21.79 -8.31
N VAL A 97 23.42 -22.53 -9.31
CA VAL A 97 22.99 -22.33 -10.70
C VAL A 97 21.91 -23.37 -10.99
N VAL A 98 20.74 -22.89 -11.35
CA VAL A 98 19.56 -23.73 -11.62
C VAL A 98 18.85 -23.26 -12.89
N ASP A 99 18.23 -24.18 -13.60
CA ASP A 99 17.36 -23.85 -14.70
C ASP A 99 15.97 -23.50 -14.15
N ILE A 100 15.49 -22.29 -14.48
CA ILE A 100 14.22 -21.78 -13.98
C ILE A 100 13.39 -21.27 -15.15
N GLU A 101 12.13 -21.71 -15.22
CA GLU A 101 11.14 -21.10 -16.08
C GLU A 101 10.57 -19.85 -15.37
N LEU A 102 10.57 -18.71 -16.08
CA LEU A 102 10.00 -17.48 -15.53
C LEU A 102 8.48 -17.50 -15.72
N PRO A 103 7.70 -17.34 -14.63
CA PRO A 103 6.25 -17.28 -14.72
C PRO A 103 5.80 -16.02 -15.48
N ALA A 104 4.65 -16.11 -16.14
CA ALA A 104 4.02 -14.96 -16.74
C ALA A 104 3.71 -13.87 -15.72
N ILE A 105 3.80 -12.60 -16.14
CA ILE A 105 3.42 -11.46 -15.30
C ILE A 105 1.90 -11.51 -15.09
N VAL A 106 1.48 -11.47 -13.82
CA VAL A 106 0.06 -11.38 -13.46
C VAL A 106 -0.33 -9.91 -13.42
N GLU A 107 -1.18 -9.50 -14.35
CA GLU A 107 -1.82 -8.20 -14.33
C GLU A 107 -3.14 -8.28 -13.55
N PHE A 108 -3.42 -7.24 -12.76
CA PHE A 108 -4.68 -7.14 -12.02
C PHE A 108 -5.54 -6.06 -12.65
N GLU A 109 -6.70 -6.45 -13.12
CA GLU A 109 -7.75 -5.49 -13.42
C GLU A 109 -8.30 -4.92 -12.11
N ARG A 110 -8.46 -3.59 -12.07
CA ARG A 110 -9.13 -2.91 -10.96
C ARG A 110 -10.60 -2.82 -11.28
N PRO A 111 -11.50 -3.41 -10.46
CA PRO A 111 -12.94 -3.29 -10.70
C PRO A 111 -13.38 -1.85 -10.55
N SER A 112 -14.30 -1.42 -11.42
CA SER A 112 -14.85 -0.05 -11.43
C SER A 112 -15.91 0.18 -10.35
N GLY A 113 -16.28 -0.84 -9.58
CA GLY A 113 -17.47 -0.81 -8.70
C GLY A 113 -18.75 -1.18 -9.44
N GLY A 114 -19.86 -1.29 -8.73
CA GLY A 114 -21.17 -1.57 -9.31
C GLY A 114 -21.77 -0.32 -9.95
N ALA A 115 -22.35 -0.45 -11.15
CA ALA A 115 -22.98 0.68 -11.85
C ALA A 115 -24.08 1.35 -11.01
N GLU A 116 -24.95 0.58 -10.37
CA GLU A 116 -26.00 1.09 -9.51
C GLU A 116 -25.47 1.91 -8.33
N ALA A 117 -24.37 1.47 -7.69
CA ALA A 117 -23.76 2.20 -6.58
C ALA A 117 -23.12 3.51 -7.06
N LEU A 118 -22.56 3.54 -8.26
CA LEU A 118 -22.01 4.75 -8.88
C LEU A 118 -23.14 5.74 -9.22
N ASP A 119 -24.26 5.26 -9.75
CA ASP A 119 -25.42 6.10 -10.06
C ASP A 119 -26.02 6.73 -8.79
N GLN A 120 -26.16 5.95 -7.71
CA GLN A 120 -26.61 6.45 -6.41
C GLN A 120 -25.67 7.51 -5.83
N ALA A 121 -24.35 7.29 -5.92
CA ALA A 121 -23.35 8.27 -5.49
C ALA A 121 -23.41 9.55 -6.34
N ALA A 122 -23.56 9.43 -7.65
CA ALA A 122 -23.71 10.56 -8.55
C ALA A 122 -24.97 11.37 -8.26
N GLU A 123 -26.09 10.71 -7.95
CA GLU A 123 -27.35 11.36 -7.56
C GLU A 123 -27.19 12.14 -6.25
N LEU A 124 -26.57 11.54 -5.22
CA LEU A 124 -26.30 12.21 -3.95
C LEU A 124 -25.45 13.47 -4.14
N LEU A 125 -24.37 13.37 -4.93
CA LEU A 125 -23.47 14.49 -5.18
C LEU A 125 -24.13 15.58 -6.02
N SER A 126 -24.95 15.22 -7.01
CA SER A 126 -25.65 16.17 -7.87
C SER A 126 -26.71 16.98 -7.14
N ASN A 127 -27.28 16.43 -6.06
CA ASN A 127 -28.28 17.11 -5.23
C ASN A 127 -27.68 17.83 -4.01
N ALA A 128 -26.37 17.67 -3.77
CA ALA A 128 -25.69 18.33 -2.67
C ALA A 128 -25.62 19.84 -2.87
N LYS A 129 -25.82 20.59 -1.79
CA LYS A 129 -25.71 22.05 -1.77
C LYS A 129 -24.29 22.51 -1.47
N PHE A 130 -23.55 21.75 -0.69
CA PHE A 130 -22.17 22.03 -0.33
C PHE A 130 -21.37 20.71 -0.22
N PRO A 131 -21.09 20.05 -1.35
CA PRO A 131 -20.27 18.83 -1.35
C PRO A 131 -18.82 19.16 -1.02
N VAL A 132 -18.17 18.30 -0.24
CA VAL A 132 -16.73 18.34 0.03
C VAL A 132 -16.10 17.02 -0.36
N ILE A 133 -14.95 17.05 -1.02
CA ILE A 133 -14.18 15.87 -1.36
C ILE A 133 -13.05 15.69 -0.33
N LEU A 134 -12.90 14.48 0.20
CA LEU A 134 -11.80 14.09 1.08
C LEU A 134 -10.92 13.06 0.38
N ASN A 135 -9.75 13.50 -0.09
CA ASN A 135 -8.77 12.63 -0.72
C ASN A 135 -7.84 11.98 0.31
N GLY A 136 -7.71 10.66 0.23
CA GLY A 136 -6.73 9.87 0.96
C GLY A 136 -5.60 9.34 0.07
N ALA A 137 -4.68 8.57 0.67
CA ALA A 137 -3.53 7.97 -0.02
C ALA A 137 -3.93 7.06 -1.20
N GLY A 138 -5.13 6.48 -1.17
CA GLY A 138 -5.64 5.66 -2.26
C GLY A 138 -5.80 6.41 -3.58
N VAL A 139 -6.01 7.74 -3.56
CA VAL A 139 -6.05 8.58 -4.77
C VAL A 139 -4.66 8.62 -5.43
N VAL A 140 -3.59 8.76 -4.63
CA VAL A 140 -2.20 8.74 -5.11
C VAL A 140 -1.81 7.35 -5.61
N ILE A 141 -2.01 6.32 -4.79
CA ILE A 141 -1.69 4.92 -5.12
C ILE A 141 -2.47 4.46 -6.36
N GLY A 142 -3.71 4.92 -6.50
CA GLY A 142 -4.58 4.63 -7.62
C GLY A 142 -4.25 5.39 -8.90
N GLY A 143 -3.37 6.40 -8.84
CA GLY A 143 -3.09 7.28 -9.98
C GLY A 143 -4.29 8.13 -10.38
N ALA A 144 -5.21 8.43 -9.43
CA ALA A 144 -6.52 9.04 -9.68
C ALA A 144 -6.56 10.57 -9.41
N ILE A 145 -5.41 11.22 -9.26
CA ILE A 145 -5.34 12.68 -9.03
C ILE A 145 -6.04 13.46 -10.17
N PRO A 146 -5.79 13.17 -11.47
CA PRO A 146 -6.46 13.90 -12.56
C PRO A 146 -7.99 13.75 -12.53
N GLN A 147 -8.49 12.56 -12.20
CA GLN A 147 -9.92 12.30 -12.09
C GLN A 147 -10.54 13.02 -10.88
N SER A 148 -9.81 13.09 -9.77
CA SER A 148 -10.24 13.85 -8.59
C SER A 148 -10.32 15.36 -8.88
N ILE A 149 -9.38 15.91 -9.64
CA ILE A 149 -9.41 17.31 -10.08
C ILE A 149 -10.65 17.54 -10.94
N ALA A 150 -10.85 16.74 -12.00
CA ALA A 150 -11.99 16.91 -12.90
C ALA A 150 -13.33 16.80 -12.17
N LEU A 151 -13.44 15.92 -11.18
CA LEU A 151 -14.64 15.78 -10.36
C LEU A 151 -14.85 17.01 -9.45
N ALA A 152 -13.80 17.50 -8.81
CA ALA A 152 -13.86 18.69 -7.97
C ALA A 152 -14.31 19.92 -8.75
N GLU A 153 -13.75 20.14 -9.94
CA GLU A 153 -14.13 21.23 -10.84
C GLU A 153 -15.58 21.12 -11.31
N ARG A 154 -16.03 19.91 -11.65
CA ARG A 154 -17.41 19.68 -12.08
C ARG A 154 -18.45 19.94 -11.00
N LEU A 155 -18.10 19.68 -9.74
CA LEU A 155 -18.99 19.85 -8.57
C LEU A 155 -18.80 21.23 -7.91
N ASP A 156 -17.80 22.00 -8.33
CA ASP A 156 -17.31 23.21 -7.62
C ASP A 156 -17.07 22.92 -6.12
N ALA A 157 -16.51 21.71 -5.84
CA ALA A 157 -16.36 21.18 -4.50
C ALA A 157 -14.96 21.41 -3.96
N PRO A 158 -14.81 22.00 -2.76
CA PRO A 158 -13.50 22.06 -2.11
C PRO A 158 -12.96 20.66 -1.78
N VAL A 159 -11.64 20.50 -1.92
CA VAL A 159 -10.95 19.24 -1.69
C VAL A 159 -10.06 19.34 -0.46
N CYS A 160 -10.37 18.54 0.53
CA CYS A 160 -9.51 18.31 1.68
C CYS A 160 -8.67 17.06 1.46
N CYS A 161 -7.45 17.01 2.02
CA CYS A 161 -6.62 15.85 2.03
C CYS A 161 -6.59 15.21 3.42
N GLY A 162 -6.42 13.89 3.49
CA GLY A 162 -6.17 13.21 4.76
C GLY A 162 -4.82 13.62 5.35
N TYR A 163 -4.56 13.20 6.58
CA TYR A 163 -3.39 13.58 7.36
C TYR A 163 -2.03 13.33 6.67
N GLN A 164 -1.88 12.24 5.92
CA GLN A 164 -0.60 11.83 5.34
C GLN A 164 -0.42 12.20 3.86
N PRO A 165 -1.41 12.06 2.98
CA PRO A 165 -1.22 12.30 1.55
C PRO A 165 -1.40 13.78 1.20
N ASN A 166 -0.41 14.61 1.54
CA ASN A 166 -0.44 16.03 1.17
C ASN A 166 -0.35 16.27 -0.34
N ASP A 167 -0.02 15.26 -1.12
CA ASP A 167 0.08 15.25 -2.58
C ASP A 167 -1.16 14.66 -3.28
N ALA A 168 -2.20 14.29 -2.54
CA ALA A 168 -3.42 13.72 -3.10
C ALA A 168 -4.28 14.73 -3.90
N PHE A 169 -3.95 16.01 -3.83
CA PHE A 169 -4.54 17.08 -4.64
C PHE A 169 -3.55 18.25 -4.77
N PRO A 170 -3.45 18.92 -5.94
CA PRO A 170 -2.48 20.00 -6.13
C PRO A 170 -2.72 21.16 -5.18
N GLY A 171 -1.71 21.55 -4.39
CA GLY A 171 -1.80 22.66 -3.43
C GLY A 171 -1.99 24.05 -4.06
N SER A 172 -1.70 24.18 -5.35
CA SER A 172 -1.93 25.43 -6.12
C SER A 172 -3.34 25.53 -6.73
N HIS A 173 -4.15 24.47 -6.61
CA HIS A 173 -5.49 24.47 -7.20
C HIS A 173 -6.46 25.33 -6.37
N PRO A 174 -7.34 26.16 -6.99
CA PRO A 174 -8.28 27.03 -6.28
C PRO A 174 -9.21 26.30 -5.30
N LEU A 175 -9.56 25.05 -5.59
CA LEU A 175 -10.42 24.23 -4.74
C LEU A 175 -9.66 23.46 -3.64
N HIS A 176 -8.33 23.62 -3.50
CA HIS A 176 -7.56 22.98 -2.46
C HIS A 176 -7.85 23.62 -1.09
N ALA A 177 -8.48 22.88 -0.19
CA ALA A 177 -8.89 23.33 1.15
C ALA A 177 -7.90 22.96 2.27
N GLY A 178 -6.85 22.22 1.95
CA GLY A 178 -5.80 21.81 2.89
C GLY A 178 -6.05 20.48 3.59
N PRO A 179 -5.12 20.07 4.47
CA PRO A 179 -5.19 18.81 5.18
C PRO A 179 -6.21 18.85 6.33
N LEU A 180 -6.81 17.69 6.61
CA LEU A 180 -7.64 17.42 7.79
C LEU A 180 -6.86 16.59 8.83
N GLY A 181 -7.38 16.52 10.03
CA GLY A 181 -6.84 15.70 11.11
C GLY A 181 -5.93 16.46 12.06
N TYR A 182 -5.03 15.74 12.75
CA TYR A 182 -4.21 16.27 13.85
C TYR A 182 -3.38 17.52 13.47
N ASN A 183 -2.83 17.57 12.27
CA ASN A 183 -2.12 18.74 11.74
C ASN A 183 -2.95 19.46 10.66
N GLY A 184 -4.27 19.34 10.74
CA GLY A 184 -5.17 19.90 9.74
C GLY A 184 -5.24 21.42 9.77
N SER A 185 -5.64 22.00 8.64
CA SER A 185 -5.91 23.43 8.54
C SER A 185 -7.24 23.79 9.20
N LYS A 186 -7.29 24.93 9.89
CA LYS A 186 -8.57 25.45 10.43
C LYS A 186 -9.62 25.64 9.32
N ALA A 187 -9.20 26.13 8.15
CA ALA A 187 -10.06 26.31 7.00
C ALA A 187 -10.65 25.00 6.49
N GLY A 188 -9.83 23.94 6.33
CA GLY A 188 -10.31 22.63 5.94
C GLY A 188 -11.29 22.03 6.95
N MET A 189 -11.00 22.16 8.24
CA MET A 189 -11.91 21.69 9.31
C MET A 189 -13.24 22.45 9.32
N GLU A 190 -13.22 23.75 9.05
CA GLU A 190 -14.43 24.56 8.96
C GLU A 190 -15.25 24.24 7.71
N LEU A 191 -14.60 24.02 6.57
CA LEU A 191 -15.28 23.65 5.33
C LEU A 191 -15.98 22.30 5.45
N ILE A 192 -15.28 21.26 5.93
CA ILE A 192 -15.90 19.93 6.06
C ILE A 192 -17.04 19.91 7.09
N SER A 193 -16.99 20.75 8.11
CA SER A 193 -18.08 20.85 9.10
C SER A 193 -19.38 21.43 8.55
N LYS A 194 -19.32 22.13 7.42
CA LYS A 194 -20.47 22.71 6.73
C LYS A 194 -21.01 21.84 5.59
N ALA A 195 -20.27 20.77 5.24
CA ALA A 195 -20.66 19.88 4.15
C ALA A 195 -21.98 19.18 4.43
N ASP A 196 -22.87 19.16 3.45
CA ASP A 196 -24.06 18.32 3.49
C ASP A 196 -23.78 16.90 2.91
N VAL A 197 -22.76 16.80 2.02
CA VAL A 197 -22.27 15.52 1.51
C VAL A 197 -20.73 15.53 1.52
N VAL A 198 -20.12 14.47 2.02
CA VAL A 198 -18.67 14.26 1.94
C VAL A 198 -18.37 13.05 1.08
N LEU A 199 -17.65 13.28 -0.04
CA LEU A 199 -17.13 12.19 -0.87
C LEU A 199 -15.73 11.79 -0.41
N ALA A 200 -15.62 10.62 0.21
CA ALA A 200 -14.36 10.08 0.69
C ALA A 200 -13.70 9.19 -0.38
N LEU A 201 -12.58 9.62 -0.94
CA LEU A 201 -11.85 8.93 -1.99
C LEU A 201 -10.54 8.35 -1.46
N GLY A 202 -10.40 7.02 -1.49
CA GLY A 202 -9.15 6.34 -1.15
C GLY A 202 -8.64 6.64 0.26
N THR A 203 -9.52 6.95 1.21
CA THR A 203 -9.18 7.25 2.60
C THR A 203 -9.69 6.18 3.56
N ARG A 204 -9.02 6.02 4.70
CA ARG A 204 -9.42 5.13 5.79
C ARG A 204 -10.34 5.80 6.81
N LEU A 205 -10.51 7.11 6.73
CA LEU A 205 -11.29 7.93 7.67
C LEU A 205 -10.78 7.83 9.12
N ASN A 206 -9.48 7.71 9.34
CA ASN A 206 -8.79 7.61 10.63
C ASN A 206 -8.13 8.93 11.05
#